data_871e763a91228f8c74b4c5dd9080d83b
#
_entry.id   871e763a91228f8c74b4c5dd9080d83b
#
_cell.length_a   1.000
_cell.length_b   1.000
_cell.length_c   1.000
_cell.angle_alpha   90.00
_cell.angle_beta   90.00
_cell.angle_gamma   90.00
#
_symmetry.space_group_name_H-M   'P 1'
#
loop_
_entity.id
_entity.type
_entity.pdbx_description
1 polymer ?
#
loop_
_entity_poly.entity_id
_entity_poly.type
_entity_poly.pdbx_seq_one_letter_code
_entity_poly.pdbx_strand_id
1 'polypeptide(L)'
;MAAAKKKKAGKSARPDFRWIALIFLTTVLISALMSFVSSNLLEGAGLALSFLILICIVLTGILFDIIGVAVTAADEVPFHAMASRKVPEAEDALRLIRNAGKVSSFCNDVIGDICGVISGSAAAVIAARVLILSKSKSEIFITLLLSAVVSGVTVGGKACGKSLAMNSSTAVVRTAAKVLCFFRTLPQRIRKKRAEK
;
A
#
# COMPACT_ATOMS: atom_id res chain seq x y z
N MET A 1 -4.83 21.62 37.90
CA MET A 1 -3.41 21.19 37.86
C MET A 1 -3.32 19.98 36.95
N ALA A 2 -2.94 20.17 35.69
CA ALA A 2 -2.82 19.09 34.70
C ALA A 2 -1.37 18.61 34.68
N ALA A 3 -1.14 17.38 35.14
CA ALA A 3 0.17 16.74 35.13
C ALA A 3 0.50 16.30 33.68
N ALA A 4 1.36 17.05 33.01
CA ALA A 4 1.93 16.69 31.72
C ALA A 4 2.76 15.40 31.86
N LYS A 5 2.23 14.30 31.33
CA LYS A 5 2.89 12.99 31.28
C LYS A 5 4.07 13.08 30.30
N LYS A 6 5.26 13.32 30.83
CA LYS A 6 6.53 13.37 30.09
C LYS A 6 6.75 12.05 29.36
N LYS A 7 6.53 12.07 28.04
CA LYS A 7 6.80 10.94 27.14
C LYS A 7 8.31 10.65 27.21
N LYS A 8 8.70 9.53 27.81
CA LYS A 8 10.10 9.09 27.85
C LYS A 8 10.62 9.03 26.41
N ALA A 9 11.62 9.84 26.11
CA ALA A 9 12.38 9.77 24.88
C ALA A 9 12.92 8.35 24.73
N GLY A 10 12.46 7.66 23.69
CA GLY A 10 12.87 6.30 23.40
C GLY A 10 14.39 6.24 23.21
N LYS A 11 15.04 5.26 23.83
CA LYS A 11 16.41 4.89 23.55
C LYS A 11 16.60 4.83 22.04
N SER A 12 17.60 5.53 21.51
CA SER A 12 18.09 5.42 20.15
C SER A 12 18.30 3.92 19.85
N ALA A 13 17.33 3.31 19.17
CA ALA A 13 17.44 1.93 18.73
C ALA A 13 18.55 1.90 17.67
N ARG A 14 19.61 1.12 17.93
CA ARG A 14 20.64 0.86 16.92
C ARG A 14 19.94 0.34 15.66
N PRO A 15 20.33 0.81 14.47
CA PRO A 15 19.70 0.37 13.23
C PRO A 15 19.87 -1.15 13.13
N ASP A 16 18.75 -1.83 12.99
CA ASP A 16 18.71 -3.28 12.88
C ASP A 16 19.12 -3.64 11.44
N PHE A 17 20.42 -3.82 11.20
CA PHE A 17 20.97 -4.08 9.87
C PHE A 17 20.30 -5.27 9.17
N ARG A 18 19.85 -6.26 9.95
CA ARG A 18 19.10 -7.41 9.42
C ARG A 18 17.73 -6.98 8.89
N TRP A 19 17.05 -6.08 9.59
CA TRP A 19 15.78 -5.52 9.16
C TRP A 19 15.92 -4.67 7.89
N ILE A 20 16.94 -3.82 7.85
CA ILE A 20 17.24 -2.98 6.67
C ILE A 20 17.56 -3.86 5.45
N ALA A 21 18.42 -4.86 5.60
CA ALA A 21 18.77 -5.79 4.54
C ALA A 21 17.55 -6.60 4.05
N LEU A 22 16.66 -7.00 4.97
CA LEU A 22 15.45 -7.73 4.62
C LEU A 22 14.48 -6.83 3.84
N ILE A 23 14.28 -5.58 4.26
CA ILE A 23 13.45 -4.62 3.51
C ILE A 23 14.05 -4.38 2.12
N PHE A 24 15.36 -4.15 2.02
CA PHE A 24 16.02 -3.93 0.74
C PHE A 24 15.81 -5.11 -0.21
N LEU A 25 16.07 -6.33 0.26
CA LEU A 25 15.94 -7.53 -0.56
C LEU A 25 14.49 -7.77 -0.98
N THR A 26 13.54 -7.62 -0.06
CA THR A 26 12.10 -7.77 -0.35
C THR A 26 11.63 -6.70 -1.33
N THR A 27 12.08 -5.45 -1.18
CA THR A 27 11.73 -4.36 -2.10
C THR A 27 12.23 -4.64 -3.52
N VAL A 28 13.50 -5.08 -3.66
CA VAL A 28 14.06 -5.44 -4.98
C VAL A 28 13.28 -6.58 -5.62
N LEU A 29 12.96 -7.63 -4.86
CA LEU A 29 12.24 -8.78 -5.38
C LEU A 29 10.81 -8.41 -5.81
N ILE A 30 10.08 -7.70 -4.97
CA ILE A 30 8.70 -7.27 -5.25
C ILE A 30 8.69 -6.28 -6.42
N SER A 31 9.63 -5.32 -6.46
CA SER A 31 9.75 -4.37 -7.54
C SER A 31 10.03 -5.06 -8.88
N ALA A 32 10.95 -6.01 -8.91
CA ALA A 32 11.24 -6.79 -10.12
C ALA A 32 10.03 -7.58 -10.61
N LEU A 33 9.33 -8.28 -9.71
CA LEU A 33 8.12 -9.03 -10.04
C LEU A 33 7.01 -8.11 -10.56
N MET A 34 6.74 -7.02 -9.87
CA MET A 34 5.70 -6.07 -10.27
C MET A 34 6.02 -5.37 -11.59
N SER A 35 7.28 -5.00 -11.81
CA SER A 35 7.73 -4.43 -13.09
C SER A 35 7.58 -5.43 -14.23
N PHE A 36 7.96 -6.69 -14.01
CA PHE A 36 7.81 -7.75 -15.01
C PHE A 36 6.34 -7.97 -15.37
N VAL A 37 5.46 -8.09 -14.38
CA VAL A 37 4.02 -8.26 -14.58
C VAL A 37 3.43 -7.04 -15.30
N SER A 38 3.75 -5.83 -14.85
CA SER A 38 3.26 -4.58 -15.45
C SER A 38 3.71 -4.45 -16.92
N SER A 39 4.98 -4.73 -17.22
CA SER A 39 5.50 -4.65 -18.59
C SER A 39 4.80 -5.64 -19.53
N ASN A 40 4.64 -6.90 -19.12
CA ASN A 40 3.95 -7.91 -19.92
C ASN A 40 2.46 -7.55 -20.14
N LEU A 41 1.78 -7.03 -19.11
CA LEU A 41 0.39 -6.58 -19.24
C LEU A 41 0.26 -5.38 -20.18
N LEU A 42 1.21 -4.45 -20.14
CA LEU A 42 1.23 -3.27 -20.98
C LEU A 42 1.57 -3.62 -22.44
N GLU A 43 2.46 -4.58 -22.69
CA GLU A 43 2.94 -4.93 -24.03
C GLU A 43 1.82 -5.40 -24.96
N GLY A 44 0.89 -6.22 -24.47
CA GLY A 44 -0.29 -6.71 -25.18
C GLY A 44 -1.54 -5.83 -25.11
N ALA A 45 -1.51 -4.76 -24.29
CA ALA A 45 -2.70 -3.96 -24.01
C ALA A 45 -2.91 -2.83 -25.04
N GLY A 46 -4.16 -2.62 -25.46
CA GLY A 46 -4.56 -1.40 -26.16
C GLY A 46 -4.45 -0.17 -25.23
N LEU A 47 -4.53 1.04 -25.80
CA LEU A 47 -4.35 2.29 -25.07
C LEU A 47 -5.29 2.41 -23.85
N ALA A 48 -6.58 2.11 -24.02
CA ALA A 48 -7.56 2.17 -22.95
C ALA A 48 -7.25 1.21 -21.79
N LEU A 49 -6.82 -0.02 -22.11
CA LEU A 49 -6.43 -1.00 -21.09
C LEU A 49 -5.15 -0.59 -20.38
N SER A 50 -4.19 0.05 -21.06
CA SER A 50 -2.98 0.58 -20.45
C SER A 50 -3.29 1.67 -19.41
N PHE A 51 -4.24 2.57 -19.68
CA PHE A 51 -4.71 3.56 -18.71
C PHE A 51 -5.41 2.90 -17.53
N LEU A 52 -6.22 1.87 -17.75
CA LEU A 52 -6.88 1.13 -16.66
C LEU A 52 -5.85 0.46 -15.74
N ILE A 53 -4.84 -0.19 -16.32
CA ILE A 53 -3.72 -0.80 -15.55
C ILE A 53 -3.01 0.25 -14.71
N LEU A 54 -2.69 1.41 -15.32
CA LEU A 54 -2.04 2.52 -14.61
C LEU A 54 -2.88 3.00 -13.42
N ILE A 55 -4.18 3.19 -13.60
CA ILE A 55 -5.10 3.61 -12.53
C ILE A 55 -5.13 2.55 -11.41
N CYS A 56 -5.19 1.27 -11.74
CA CYS A 56 -5.16 0.19 -10.75
C CYS A 56 -3.86 0.19 -9.93
N ILE A 57 -2.72 0.43 -10.56
CA ILE A 57 -1.42 0.50 -9.87
C ILE A 57 -1.40 1.69 -8.90
N VAL A 58 -1.81 2.88 -9.36
CA VAL A 58 -1.88 4.10 -8.54
C VAL A 58 -2.82 3.91 -7.35
N LEU A 59 -4.02 3.39 -7.59
CA LEU A 59 -4.99 3.12 -6.52
C LEU A 59 -4.48 2.12 -5.50
N THR A 60 -3.79 1.07 -5.95
CA THR A 60 -3.15 0.09 -5.05
C THR A 60 -2.13 0.79 -4.14
N GLY A 61 -1.25 1.63 -4.70
CA GLY A 61 -0.29 2.40 -3.91
C GLY A 61 -0.96 3.31 -2.87
N ILE A 62 -2.02 4.03 -3.26
CA ILE A 62 -2.78 4.90 -2.36
C ILE A 62 -3.45 4.08 -1.23
N LEU A 63 -4.04 2.93 -1.55
CA LEU A 63 -4.70 2.08 -0.55
C LEU A 63 -3.72 1.56 0.50
N PHE A 64 -2.55 1.10 0.08
CA PHE A 64 -1.51 0.65 1.02
C PHE A 64 -0.99 1.81 1.87
N ASP A 65 -0.83 3.00 1.30
CA ASP A 65 -0.44 4.22 2.03
C ASP A 65 -1.48 4.57 3.12
N ILE A 66 -2.78 4.50 2.80
CA ILE A 66 -3.87 4.68 3.76
C ILE A 66 -3.77 3.67 4.91
N ILE A 67 -3.54 2.39 4.62
CA ILE A 67 -3.41 1.35 5.64
C ILE A 67 -2.20 1.63 6.54
N GLY A 68 -1.05 1.94 5.95
CA GLY A 68 0.18 2.25 6.68
C GLY A 68 0.03 3.41 7.65
N VAL A 69 -0.62 4.51 7.22
CA VAL A 69 -0.90 5.67 8.05
C VAL A 69 -1.95 5.34 9.12
N ALA A 70 -3.03 4.64 8.77
CA ALA A 70 -4.09 4.29 9.72
C ALA A 70 -3.59 3.41 10.87
N VAL A 71 -2.70 2.46 10.59
CA VAL A 71 -2.13 1.57 11.62
C VAL A 71 -1.29 2.35 12.64
N THR A 72 -0.60 3.42 12.22
CA THR A 72 0.17 4.28 13.12
C THR A 72 -0.69 5.27 13.92
N ALA A 73 -1.88 5.61 13.39
CA ALA A 73 -2.81 6.56 13.99
C ALA A 73 -3.88 5.88 14.87
N ALA A 74 -4.05 4.56 14.76
CA ALA A 74 -5.10 3.84 15.47
C ALA A 74 -4.77 3.63 16.95
N ASP A 75 -5.83 3.69 17.79
CA ASP A 75 -5.77 3.34 19.22
C ASP A 75 -6.08 1.84 19.41
N GLU A 76 -5.42 1.21 20.41
CA GLU A 76 -5.66 -0.19 20.76
C GLU A 76 -6.99 -0.41 21.52
N VAL A 77 -7.50 0.61 22.22
CA VAL A 77 -8.65 0.49 23.14
C VAL A 77 -9.90 -0.10 22.47
N PRO A 78 -10.35 0.38 21.29
CA PRO A 78 -11.51 -0.20 20.61
C PRO A 78 -11.31 -1.68 20.26
N PHE A 79 -10.10 -2.07 19.90
CA PHE A 79 -9.79 -3.45 19.50
C PHE A 79 -9.70 -4.41 20.69
N HIS A 80 -9.28 -3.93 21.87
CA HIS A 80 -9.39 -4.70 23.11
C HIS A 80 -10.86 -4.98 23.48
N ALA A 81 -11.73 -3.99 23.33
CA ALA A 81 -13.16 -4.17 23.55
C ALA A 81 -13.79 -5.14 22.53
N MET A 82 -13.30 -5.18 21.30
CA MET A 82 -13.72 -6.17 20.29
C MET A 82 -13.18 -7.58 20.60
N ALA A 83 -11.95 -7.68 21.08
CA ALA A 83 -11.35 -8.95 21.47
C ALA A 83 -12.08 -9.60 22.65
N SER A 84 -12.52 -8.83 23.65
CA SER A 84 -13.32 -9.33 24.76
C SER A 84 -14.69 -9.91 24.31
N ARG A 85 -15.21 -9.41 23.18
CA ARG A 85 -16.42 -9.94 22.51
C ARG A 85 -16.12 -11.08 21.53
N LYS A 86 -14.90 -11.61 21.51
CA LYS A 86 -14.45 -12.71 20.65
C LYS A 86 -14.62 -12.42 19.14
N VAL A 87 -14.49 -11.16 18.73
CA VAL A 87 -14.51 -10.77 17.31
C VAL A 87 -13.24 -11.29 16.63
N PRO A 88 -13.33 -12.11 15.57
CA PRO A 88 -12.18 -12.84 15.01
C PRO A 88 -11.02 -11.93 14.53
N GLU A 89 -11.37 -10.79 13.92
CA GLU A 89 -10.41 -9.84 13.39
C GLU A 89 -9.69 -9.01 14.46
N ALA A 90 -10.15 -9.01 15.72
CA ALA A 90 -9.62 -8.13 16.76
C ALA A 90 -8.17 -8.44 17.13
N GLU A 91 -7.78 -9.71 17.18
CA GLU A 91 -6.40 -10.11 17.44
C GLU A 91 -5.45 -9.68 16.33
N ASP A 92 -5.86 -9.82 15.08
CA ASP A 92 -5.05 -9.43 13.93
C ASP A 92 -4.92 -7.90 13.86
N ALA A 93 -5.97 -7.14 14.21
CA ALA A 93 -5.91 -5.68 14.35
C ALA A 93 -4.90 -5.24 15.44
N LEU A 94 -4.95 -5.86 16.62
CA LEU A 94 -4.00 -5.58 17.71
C LEU A 94 -2.56 -5.91 17.30
N ARG A 95 -2.35 -6.98 16.54
CA ARG A 95 -1.01 -7.32 16.01
C ARG A 95 -0.50 -6.28 15.03
N LEU A 96 -1.36 -5.76 14.14
CA LEU A 96 -1.01 -4.67 13.22
C LEU A 96 -0.59 -3.42 13.99
N ILE A 97 -1.37 -2.97 14.98
CA ILE A 97 -1.10 -1.76 15.74
C ILE A 97 0.17 -1.90 16.59
N ARG A 98 0.39 -3.05 17.24
CA ARG A 98 1.61 -3.30 18.02
C ARG A 98 2.88 -3.32 17.18
N ASN A 99 2.77 -3.67 15.92
CA ASN A 99 3.85 -3.62 14.95
C ASN A 99 3.75 -2.44 13.97
N ALA A 100 3.07 -1.37 14.38
CA ALA A 100 2.72 -0.24 13.52
C ALA A 100 3.90 0.30 12.70
N GLY A 101 5.08 0.46 13.32
CA GLY A 101 6.27 0.94 12.62
C GLY A 101 6.68 0.03 11.45
N LYS A 102 6.71 -1.29 11.65
CA LYS A 102 7.07 -2.25 10.60
C LYS A 102 6.00 -2.34 9.51
N VAL A 103 4.73 -2.34 9.91
CA VAL A 103 3.60 -2.40 8.97
C VAL A 103 3.53 -1.14 8.13
N SER A 104 3.68 0.04 8.75
CA SER A 104 3.69 1.32 8.05
C SER A 104 4.85 1.41 7.07
N SER A 105 6.08 1.07 7.47
CA SER A 105 7.23 1.04 6.57
C SER A 105 7.00 0.08 5.40
N PHE A 106 6.47 -1.09 5.63
CA PHE A 106 6.18 -2.02 4.53
C PHE A 106 5.12 -1.48 3.58
N CYS A 107 4.02 -0.93 4.09
CA CYS A 107 2.94 -0.42 3.26
C CYS A 107 3.33 0.83 2.48
N ASN A 108 3.97 1.80 3.14
CA ASN A 108 4.28 3.10 2.55
C ASN A 108 5.59 3.04 1.75
N ASP A 109 6.68 2.58 2.38
CA ASP A 109 8.02 2.67 1.80
C ASP A 109 8.25 1.54 0.77
N VAL A 110 7.72 0.31 1.01
CA VAL A 110 7.89 -0.79 0.06
C VAL A 110 6.80 -0.74 -1.02
N ILE A 111 5.55 -0.98 -0.67
CA ILE A 111 4.47 -1.10 -1.66
C ILE A 111 4.15 0.27 -2.30
N GLY A 112 4.05 1.32 -1.50
CA GLY A 112 3.71 2.67 -1.97
C GLY A 112 4.75 3.23 -2.95
N ASP A 113 6.05 3.03 -2.68
CA ASP A 113 7.13 3.51 -3.54
C ASP A 113 7.27 2.66 -4.80
N ILE A 114 7.15 1.33 -4.69
CA ILE A 114 7.13 0.44 -5.86
C ILE A 114 6.00 0.81 -6.81
N CYS A 115 4.78 1.01 -6.31
CA CYS A 115 3.65 1.46 -7.14
C CYS A 115 3.93 2.82 -7.79
N GLY A 116 4.60 3.74 -7.08
CA GLY A 116 5.01 5.04 -7.61
C GLY A 116 5.98 4.91 -8.78
N VAL A 117 7.03 4.12 -8.64
CA VAL A 117 8.02 3.88 -9.71
C VAL A 117 7.40 3.21 -10.93
N ILE A 118 6.57 2.18 -10.70
CA ILE A 118 5.92 1.43 -11.79
C ILE A 118 4.87 2.30 -12.50
N SER A 119 4.10 3.11 -11.78
CA SER A 119 3.16 4.03 -12.40
C SER A 119 3.85 5.09 -13.26
N GLY A 120 5.04 5.57 -12.85
CA GLY A 120 5.87 6.47 -13.64
C GLY A 120 6.37 5.82 -14.94
N SER A 121 6.88 4.60 -14.88
CA SER A 121 7.32 3.86 -16.07
C SER A 121 6.15 3.51 -17.00
N ALA A 122 5.01 3.10 -16.46
CA ALA A 122 3.79 2.85 -17.23
C ALA A 122 3.29 4.13 -17.94
N ALA A 123 3.34 5.27 -17.27
CA ALA A 123 2.98 6.56 -17.85
C ALA A 123 3.88 6.91 -19.05
N ALA A 124 5.20 6.63 -18.97
CA ALA A 124 6.12 6.85 -20.08
C ALA A 124 5.80 5.96 -21.29
N VAL A 125 5.47 4.68 -21.05
CA VAL A 125 5.05 3.76 -22.14
C VAL A 125 3.74 4.23 -22.78
N ILE A 126 2.77 4.67 -21.99
CA ILE A 126 1.50 5.21 -22.50
C ILE A 126 1.74 6.48 -23.32
N ALA A 127 2.62 7.39 -22.83
CA ALA A 127 2.98 8.61 -23.55
C ALA A 127 3.57 8.31 -24.94
N ALA A 128 4.51 7.35 -25.03
CA ALA A 128 5.08 6.92 -26.29
C ALA A 128 4.01 6.39 -27.27
N ARG A 129 3.02 5.63 -26.79
CA ARG A 129 1.91 5.13 -27.63
C ARG A 129 0.98 6.25 -28.11
N VAL A 130 0.65 7.20 -27.20
CA VAL A 130 -0.18 8.37 -27.57
C VAL A 130 0.50 9.19 -28.66
N LEU A 131 1.82 9.35 -28.61
CA LEU A 131 2.59 10.03 -29.63
C LEU A 131 2.49 9.39 -31.00
N ILE A 132 2.67 8.07 -31.06
CA ILE A 132 2.54 7.30 -32.32
C ILE A 132 1.15 7.51 -32.92
N LEU A 133 0.11 7.52 -32.10
CA LEU A 133 -1.28 7.67 -32.57
C LEU A 133 -1.62 9.11 -32.96
N SER A 134 -1.12 10.10 -32.23
CA SER A 134 -1.46 11.52 -32.44
C SER A 134 -0.67 12.19 -33.56
N LYS A 135 0.38 11.53 -34.09
CA LYS A 135 1.32 12.12 -35.09
C LYS A 135 1.85 13.51 -34.67
N SER A 136 1.86 13.80 -33.39
CA SER A 136 2.25 15.09 -32.86
C SER A 136 3.78 15.23 -32.86
N LYS A 137 4.28 16.42 -33.23
CA LYS A 137 5.70 16.76 -33.16
C LYS A 137 6.21 17.12 -31.77
N SER A 138 5.29 17.23 -30.78
CA SER A 138 5.60 17.70 -29.42
C SER A 138 5.72 16.56 -28.42
N GLU A 139 6.66 15.64 -28.65
CA GLU A 139 6.91 14.47 -27.82
C GLU A 139 7.18 14.82 -26.36
N ILE A 140 8.04 15.78 -26.13
CA ILE A 140 8.44 16.22 -24.79
C ILE A 140 7.24 16.76 -24.01
N PHE A 141 6.40 17.57 -24.66
CA PHE A 141 5.25 18.18 -23.99
C PHE A 141 4.21 17.14 -23.54
N ILE A 142 3.88 16.16 -24.38
CA ILE A 142 2.91 15.10 -24.06
C ILE A 142 3.43 14.23 -22.91
N THR A 143 4.70 13.84 -22.95
CA THR A 143 5.33 13.03 -21.90
C THR A 143 5.38 13.78 -20.57
N LEU A 144 5.77 15.06 -20.58
CA LEU A 144 5.80 15.89 -19.38
C LEU A 144 4.39 16.09 -18.80
N LEU A 145 3.40 16.38 -19.62
CA LEU A 145 2.02 16.59 -19.17
C LEU A 145 1.44 15.32 -18.53
N LEU A 146 1.62 14.18 -19.20
CA LEU A 146 1.11 12.89 -18.68
C LEU A 146 1.79 12.52 -17.35
N SER A 147 3.12 12.65 -17.29
CA SER A 147 3.88 12.37 -16.07
C SER A 147 3.49 13.31 -14.93
N ALA A 148 3.28 14.61 -15.21
CA ALA A 148 2.84 15.58 -14.23
C ALA A 148 1.43 15.27 -13.69
N VAL A 149 0.49 14.89 -14.56
CA VAL A 149 -0.87 14.50 -14.17
C VAL A 149 -0.85 13.24 -13.32
N VAL A 150 -0.11 12.21 -13.73
CA VAL A 150 0.00 10.95 -12.96
C VAL A 150 0.61 11.21 -11.59
N SER A 151 1.70 11.99 -11.52
CA SER A 151 2.32 12.37 -10.25
C SER A 151 1.37 13.18 -9.37
N GLY A 152 0.67 14.16 -9.94
CA GLY A 152 -0.31 14.98 -9.22
C GLY A 152 -1.45 14.15 -8.64
N VAL A 153 -2.02 13.23 -9.42
CA VAL A 153 -3.08 12.30 -8.97
C VAL A 153 -2.55 11.36 -7.88
N THR A 154 -1.34 10.84 -8.03
CA THR A 154 -0.74 9.94 -7.03
C THR A 154 -0.50 10.66 -5.70
N VAL A 155 0.16 11.83 -5.74
CA VAL A 155 0.48 12.60 -4.52
C VAL A 155 -0.79 13.18 -3.90
N GLY A 156 -1.68 13.74 -4.71
CA GLY A 156 -2.98 14.25 -4.24
C GLY A 156 -3.85 13.15 -3.64
N GLY A 157 -3.90 11.99 -4.27
CA GLY A 157 -4.61 10.81 -3.76
C GLY A 157 -4.06 10.33 -2.42
N LYS A 158 -2.72 10.26 -2.26
CA LYS A 158 -2.06 9.96 -0.99
C LYS A 158 -2.37 11.01 0.09
N ALA A 159 -2.38 12.30 -0.26
CA ALA A 159 -2.71 13.38 0.67
C ALA A 159 -4.16 13.29 1.18
N CYS A 160 -5.12 13.07 0.29
CA CYS A 160 -6.52 12.83 0.66
C CYS A 160 -6.66 11.54 1.49
N GLY A 161 -5.97 10.47 1.08
CA GLY A 161 -5.95 9.19 1.79
C GLY A 161 -5.41 9.31 3.21
N LYS A 162 -4.37 10.11 3.42
CA LYS A 162 -3.80 10.37 4.75
C LYS A 162 -4.79 11.04 5.70
N SER A 163 -5.54 12.01 5.22
CA SER A 163 -6.61 12.65 6.00
C SER A 163 -7.70 11.64 6.39
N LEU A 164 -8.13 10.81 5.44
CA LEU A 164 -9.11 9.74 5.68
C LEU A 164 -8.58 8.71 6.69
N ALA A 165 -7.32 8.29 6.54
CA ALA A 165 -6.67 7.32 7.42
C ALA A 165 -6.59 7.82 8.87
N MET A 166 -6.30 9.11 9.08
CA MET A 166 -6.23 9.69 10.42
C MET A 166 -7.62 9.85 11.06
N ASN A 167 -8.61 10.31 10.29
CA ASN A 167 -9.97 10.53 10.80
C ASN A 167 -10.73 9.22 11.05
N SER A 168 -10.43 8.16 10.31
CA SER A 168 -11.14 6.88 10.36
C SER A 168 -10.21 5.70 10.60
N SER A 169 -9.13 5.90 11.35
CA SER A 169 -8.07 4.90 11.58
C SER A 169 -8.61 3.55 12.08
N THR A 170 -9.53 3.56 13.03
CA THR A 170 -10.16 2.34 13.57
C THR A 170 -10.91 1.53 12.50
N ALA A 171 -11.66 2.20 11.62
CA ALA A 171 -12.41 1.54 10.56
C ALA A 171 -11.47 0.93 9.49
N VAL A 172 -10.43 1.67 9.11
CA VAL A 172 -9.42 1.22 8.13
C VAL A 172 -8.66 0.02 8.68
N VAL A 173 -8.14 0.10 9.91
CA VAL A 173 -7.41 -1.01 10.55
C VAL A 173 -8.30 -2.24 10.72
N ARG A 174 -9.55 -2.06 11.11
CA ARG A 174 -10.52 -3.16 11.20
C ARG A 174 -10.72 -3.84 9.85
N THR A 175 -10.86 -3.06 8.77
CA THR A 175 -11.03 -3.60 7.41
C THR A 175 -9.78 -4.36 6.95
N ALA A 176 -8.58 -3.81 7.18
CA ALA A 176 -7.32 -4.48 6.89
C ALA A 176 -7.17 -5.78 7.70
N ALA A 177 -7.53 -5.76 8.99
CA ALA A 177 -7.52 -6.95 9.84
C ALA A 177 -8.52 -8.03 9.39
N LYS A 178 -9.71 -7.65 8.89
CA LYS A 178 -10.66 -8.60 8.29
C LYS A 178 -10.06 -9.32 7.08
N VAL A 179 -9.41 -8.59 6.20
CA VAL A 179 -8.75 -9.16 5.01
C VAL A 179 -7.65 -10.13 5.45
N LEU A 180 -6.81 -9.76 6.40
CA LEU A 180 -5.76 -10.64 6.95
C LEU A 180 -6.36 -11.88 7.61
N CYS A 181 -7.38 -11.73 8.44
CA CYS A 181 -8.09 -12.83 9.10
C CYS A 181 -8.70 -13.79 8.06
N PHE A 182 -9.27 -13.26 6.97
CA PHE A 182 -9.79 -14.07 5.87
C PHE A 182 -8.68 -14.92 5.22
N PHE A 183 -7.56 -14.32 4.85
CA PHE A 183 -6.43 -15.06 4.26
C PHE A 183 -5.83 -16.09 5.23
N ARG A 184 -5.77 -15.80 6.51
CA ARG A 184 -5.27 -16.70 7.54
C ARG A 184 -6.21 -17.89 7.78
N THR A 185 -7.52 -17.69 7.70
CA THR A 185 -8.53 -18.74 7.94
C THR A 185 -8.82 -19.59 6.70
N LEU A 186 -8.52 -19.09 5.49
CA LEU A 186 -8.68 -19.83 4.24
C LEU A 186 -8.01 -21.22 4.24
N PRO A 187 -6.71 -21.38 4.58
CA PRO A 187 -6.07 -22.69 4.58
C PRO A 187 -6.69 -23.64 5.62
N GLN A 188 -7.18 -23.13 6.75
CA GLN A 188 -7.84 -23.94 7.77
C GLN A 188 -9.22 -24.43 7.31
N ARG A 189 -9.98 -23.62 6.60
CA ARG A 189 -11.27 -23.99 6.01
C ARG A 189 -11.12 -25.03 4.89
N ILE A 190 -10.08 -24.89 4.06
CA ILE A 190 -9.78 -25.85 2.98
C ILE A 190 -9.37 -27.21 3.58
N ARG A 191 -8.56 -27.20 4.65
CA ARG A 191 -8.10 -28.41 5.33
C ARG A 191 -9.25 -29.14 6.04
N LYS A 192 -10.22 -28.40 6.63
CA LYS A 192 -11.40 -28.98 7.28
C LYS A 192 -12.34 -29.63 6.27
N LYS A 193 -12.57 -28.98 5.10
CA LYS A 193 -13.37 -29.57 4.01
C LYS A 193 -12.74 -30.82 3.37
N ARG A 194 -11.41 -30.97 3.48
CA ARG A 194 -10.69 -32.13 2.94
C ARG A 194 -10.69 -33.32 3.91
N ALA A 195 -10.92 -33.07 5.19
CA ALA A 195 -11.01 -34.09 6.23
C ALA A 195 -12.45 -34.64 6.41
N GLU A 196 -13.45 -33.95 5.84
CA GLU A 196 -14.87 -34.35 5.85
C GLU A 196 -15.29 -35.07 4.55
N LYS A 197 -14.36 -35.26 3.59
CA LYS A 197 -14.54 -36.09 2.38
C LYS A 197 -13.69 -37.35 2.47
#